data_90c09d126fe56539c99920fcd5606b1a
#
_entry.id   90c09d126fe56539c99920fcd5606b1a
#
_cell.length_a   1.000
_cell.length_b   1.000
_cell.length_c   1.000
_cell.angle_alpha   90.00
_cell.angle_beta   90.00
_cell.angle_gamma   90.00
#
_symmetry.space_group_name_H-M   'P 1'
#
loop_
_entity.id
_entity.type
_entity.pdbx_description
1 polymer ?
#
loop_
_entity_poly.entity_id
_entity_poly.type
_entity_poly.pdbx_seq_one_letter_code
_entity_poly.pdbx_strand_id
1 'polypeptide(L)' 'MASMAIHELGPMLTASEVAEMLHLHVNTVKRLGDRGELPNYRVCKRGDRRFRLDDVMAFLARNR' A
#
# COMPACT_ATOMS: atom_id res chain seq x y z
N MET A 1 0.01 -21.17 -4.66
CA MET A 1 -1.31 -20.57 -4.59
C MET A 1 -1.20 -19.11 -4.25
N ALA A 2 -1.73 -18.28 -5.12
CA ALA A 2 -1.62 -16.84 -4.92
C ALA A 2 -2.32 -16.38 -3.64
N SER A 3 -3.46 -16.99 -3.30
CA SER A 3 -4.18 -16.57 -2.10
C SER A 3 -3.41 -16.84 -0.83
N MET A 4 -2.60 -17.91 -0.82
CA MET A 4 -1.80 -18.19 0.36
C MET A 4 -0.69 -17.17 0.53
N ALA A 5 -0.08 -16.74 -0.58
CA ALA A 5 0.94 -15.70 -0.52
C ALA A 5 0.37 -14.41 0.02
N ILE A 6 -0.85 -14.06 -0.38
CA ILE A 6 -1.51 -12.85 0.10
C ILE A 6 -1.75 -12.97 1.60
N HIS A 7 -2.18 -14.12 2.07
CA HIS A 7 -2.39 -14.31 3.51
C HIS A 7 -1.10 -14.14 4.29
N GLU A 8 0.01 -14.64 3.74
CA GLU A 8 1.29 -14.53 4.41
C GLU A 8 1.78 -13.10 4.48
N LEU A 9 1.39 -12.27 3.51
CA LEU A 9 1.77 -10.86 3.48
C LEU A 9 0.89 -9.99 4.36
N GLY A 10 -0.21 -10.55 4.87
CA GLY A 10 -1.14 -9.82 5.71
C GLY A 10 -2.18 -9.07 4.90
N PRO A 11 -2.99 -8.25 5.57
CA PRO A 11 -4.04 -7.51 4.88
C PRO A 11 -3.48 -6.58 3.81
N MET A 12 -4.15 -6.54 2.67
CA MET A 12 -3.74 -5.71 1.54
C MET A 12 -4.78 -4.62 1.31
N LEU A 13 -4.28 -3.42 1.02
CA LEU A 13 -5.12 -2.25 0.83
C LEU A 13 -4.91 -1.67 -0.56
N THR A 14 -5.96 -1.08 -1.11
CA THR A 14 -5.83 -0.33 -2.36
C THR A 14 -5.27 1.05 -2.08
N ALA A 15 -4.81 1.73 -3.14
CA ALA A 15 -4.31 3.09 -2.99
C ALA A 15 -5.39 4.01 -2.44
N SER A 16 -6.64 3.83 -2.86
CA SER A 16 -7.75 4.64 -2.37
C SER A 16 -7.98 4.43 -0.88
N GLU A 17 -7.91 3.18 -0.44
CA GLU A 17 -8.07 2.88 0.98
C GLU A 17 -6.96 3.50 1.81
N VAL A 18 -5.73 3.44 1.32
CA VAL A 18 -4.60 4.06 2.02
C VAL A 18 -4.78 5.56 2.08
N ALA A 19 -5.22 6.15 0.97
CA ALA A 19 -5.45 7.60 0.92
C ALA A 19 -6.46 8.03 1.98
N GLU A 20 -7.52 7.26 2.15
CA GLU A 20 -8.52 7.56 3.18
C GLU A 20 -7.93 7.45 4.58
N MET A 21 -7.15 6.41 4.80
CA MET A 21 -6.53 6.20 6.12
C MET A 21 -5.59 7.33 6.48
N LEU A 22 -4.84 7.81 5.49
CA LEU A 22 -3.82 8.84 5.73
C LEU A 22 -4.35 10.24 5.53
N HIS A 23 -5.60 10.38 5.07
CA HIS A 23 -6.20 11.67 4.73
C HIS A 23 -5.39 12.39 3.65
N LEU A 24 -4.93 11.63 2.66
CA LEU A 24 -4.17 12.15 1.55
C LEU A 24 -4.91 11.92 0.25
N HIS A 25 -4.53 12.67 -0.77
CA HIS A 25 -5.05 12.42 -2.11
C HIS A 25 -4.46 11.11 -2.63
N VAL A 26 -5.24 10.38 -3.42
CA VAL A 26 -4.79 9.08 -3.94
C VAL A 26 -3.52 9.22 -4.79
N ASN A 27 -3.39 10.32 -5.52
CA ASN A 27 -2.18 10.54 -6.31
C ASN A 27 -0.94 10.70 -5.44
N THR A 28 -1.10 11.28 -4.26
CA THR A 28 0.00 11.40 -3.31
C THR A 28 0.45 10.03 -2.83
N VAL A 29 -0.53 9.14 -2.57
CA VAL A 29 -0.20 7.77 -2.15
C VAL A 29 0.58 7.06 -3.25
N LYS A 30 0.17 7.23 -4.50
CA LYS A 30 0.87 6.60 -5.62
C LYS A 30 2.30 7.12 -5.75
N ARG A 31 2.50 8.41 -5.53
CA ARG A 31 3.86 8.97 -5.56
C ARG A 31 4.73 8.41 -4.46
N LEU A 32 4.16 8.25 -3.27
CA LEU A 32 4.91 7.64 -2.18
C LEU A 32 5.34 6.23 -2.53
N GLY A 33 4.47 5.49 -3.20
CA GLY A 33 4.82 4.16 -3.68
C GLY A 33 5.91 4.20 -4.73
N ASP A 34 5.84 5.16 -5.67
CA ASP A 34 6.84 5.28 -6.73
C ASP A 34 8.21 5.65 -6.18
N ARG A 35 8.25 6.46 -5.13
CA ARG A 35 9.51 6.85 -4.51
C ARG A 35 10.10 5.78 -3.61
N GLY A 36 9.35 4.73 -3.34
CA GLY A 36 9.79 3.70 -2.41
C GLY A 36 9.63 4.07 -0.95
N GLU A 37 8.98 5.19 -0.66
CA GLU A 37 8.76 5.59 0.73
C GLU A 37 7.66 4.76 1.37
N LEU A 38 6.74 4.24 0.55
CA LEU A 38 5.67 3.39 1.02
C LEU A 38 5.68 2.13 0.15
N PRO A 39 6.12 1.00 0.70
CA PRO A 39 6.21 -0.23 -0.08
C PRO A 39 4.86 -0.61 -0.67
N ASN A 40 4.89 -1.10 -1.90
CA ASN A 40 3.67 -1.52 -2.57
C ASN A 40 3.96 -2.75 -3.42
N TYR A 41 2.90 -3.44 -3.77
CA TYR A 41 2.98 -4.68 -4.53
C TYR A 41 1.99 -4.62 -5.69
N ARG A 42 2.41 -5.06 -6.85
CA ARG A 42 1.53 -5.10 -8.00
C ARG A 42 0.89 -6.46 -8.10
N VAL A 43 -0.43 -6.48 -8.22
CA VAL A 43 -1.16 -7.74 -8.20
C VAL A 43 -1.57 -8.20 -9.59
N CYS A 44 -1.38 -7.38 -10.61
CA CYS A 44 -1.67 -7.78 -11.97
C CYS A 44 -0.85 -6.93 -12.95
N LYS A 45 -0.89 -7.34 -14.23
CA LYS A 45 -0.08 -6.69 -15.26
C LYS A 45 -0.44 -5.23 -15.47
N ARG A 46 -1.66 -4.84 -15.16
CA ARG A 46 -2.06 -3.45 -15.31
C ARG A 46 -1.47 -2.53 -14.26
N GLY A 47 -0.77 -3.12 -13.31
CA GLY A 47 -0.07 -2.33 -12.34
C GLY A 47 -0.92 -1.84 -11.19
N ASP A 48 -2.05 -2.50 -10.96
CA ASP A 48 -2.86 -2.20 -9.78
C ASP A 48 -2.01 -2.42 -8.56
N ARG A 49 -1.95 -1.42 -7.71
CA ARG A 49 -1.10 -1.47 -6.53
C ARG A 49 -1.88 -1.93 -5.32
N ARG A 50 -1.18 -2.65 -4.47
CA ARG A 50 -1.70 -3.01 -3.15
C ARG A 50 -0.65 -2.66 -2.13
N PHE A 51 -1.10 -2.24 -0.97
CA PHE A 51 -0.22 -1.82 0.13
C PHE A 51 -0.52 -2.70 1.33
N ARG A 52 0.50 -3.09 2.06
CA ARG A 52 0.29 -3.87 3.28
C ARG A 52 -0.08 -2.92 4.41
N LEU A 53 -1.04 -3.36 5.22
CA LEU A 53 -1.45 -2.55 6.37
C LEU A 53 -0.25 -2.28 7.29
N ASP A 54 0.59 -3.28 7.52
CA ASP A 54 1.76 -3.11 8.37
C ASP A 54 2.69 -2.01 7.84
N ASP A 55 2.87 -1.96 6.53
CA ASP A 55 3.72 -0.94 5.92
C ASP A 55 3.12 0.45 6.07
N VAL A 56 1.80 0.55 5.96
CA VAL A 56 1.11 1.83 6.14
C VAL A 56 1.27 2.30 7.58
N MET A 57 1.10 1.39 8.53
CA MET A 57 1.24 1.75 9.94
C MET A 57 2.68 2.18 10.26
N ALA A 58 3.66 1.50 9.67
CA ALA A 58 5.05 1.86 9.86
C ALA A 58 5.35 3.25 9.29
N PHE A 59 4.76 3.55 8.13
CA PHE A 59 4.90 4.87 7.52
C PHE A 59 4.34 5.96 8.44
N LEU A 60 3.16 5.71 8.99
CA LEU A 60 2.55 6.66 9.91
C LEU A 60 3.43 6.88 11.14
N ALA A 61 4.00 5.82 11.67
CA ALA A 61 4.85 5.93 12.86
C ALA A 61 6.08 6.79 12.59
N ARG A 62 6.64 6.68 11.38
CA ARG A 62 7.82 7.47 11.04
C ARG A 62 7.51 8.92 10.76
N ASN A 63 6.28 9.22 10.37
CA ASN A 63 5.90 10.55 9.90
C ASN A 63 4.92 11.26 10.82
N ARG A 64 4.94 10.91 12.06
CA ARG A 64 4.07 11.54 13.07
C ARG A 64 4.50 12.94 13.41
#